data_bb47022ad5002a27d727d8e346b352cd
#
_entry.id   bb47022ad5002a27d727d8e346b352cd
#
_cell.length_a   1.000
_cell.length_b   1.000
_cell.length_c   1.000
_cell.angle_alpha   90.00
_cell.angle_beta   90.00
_cell.angle_gamma   90.00
#
_symmetry.space_group_name_H-M   'P 1'
#
loop_
_entity.id
_entity.type
_entity.pdbx_description
1 polymer ?
#
loop_
_entity_poly.entity_id
_entity_poly.type
_entity_poly.pdbx_seq_one_letter_code
_entity_poly.pdbx_strand_id
1 'polypeptide(L)'
;DEWRYWQADLLMERGRDDEARSILLALMQQRGFYPMVAAQRLGEPYPLRVEKAPGTISSTLTGGAEMARVRELMYWNQDNTARSEWANLVSSRSQTEQAQLARYAFDQNWWDLSVQATIAGKLWDNLQERFPLAYKDLFTRYTSGKDVPQSYAMAIARQESAWNPKVKSPVGASGLMQIMPGTATHTVKMFNLPGYSNPVQ
;
A
#
# COMPACT_ATOMS: atom_id res chain seq x y z
N ASP A 1 14.69 5.85 -13.60
CA ASP A 1 14.29 7.10 -12.94
C ASP A 1 15.39 7.61 -12.01
N GLU A 2 15.97 6.74 -11.18
CA GLU A 2 17.07 7.08 -10.28
C GLU A 2 18.26 7.71 -11.00
N TRP A 3 18.80 7.04 -12.02
CA TRP A 3 19.94 7.55 -12.80
C TRP A 3 19.69 8.90 -13.46
N ARG A 4 18.46 9.14 -13.93
CA ARG A 4 18.07 10.45 -14.51
C ARG A 4 18.07 11.55 -13.45
N TYR A 5 17.62 11.22 -12.23
CA TYR A 5 17.65 12.17 -11.13
C TYR A 5 19.10 12.56 -10.79
N TRP A 6 19.96 11.57 -10.60
CA TRP A 6 21.37 11.81 -10.29
C TRP A 6 22.12 12.48 -11.45
N GLN A 7 21.75 12.20 -12.70
CA GLN A 7 22.27 12.91 -13.86
C GLN A 7 21.93 14.42 -13.79
N ALA A 8 20.69 14.75 -13.45
CA ALA A 8 20.27 16.15 -13.30
C ALA A 8 21.00 16.83 -12.14
N ASP A 9 21.18 16.14 -11.02
CA ASP A 9 21.92 16.67 -9.86
C ASP A 9 23.38 17.00 -10.24
N LEU A 10 24.07 16.09 -10.91
CA LEU A 10 25.44 16.31 -11.42
C LEU A 10 25.51 17.47 -12.42
N LEU A 11 24.52 17.65 -13.28
CA LEU A 11 24.46 18.78 -14.21
C LEU A 11 24.32 20.10 -13.47
N MET A 12 23.52 20.19 -12.41
CA MET A 12 23.41 21.35 -11.54
C MET A 12 24.76 21.69 -10.88
N GLU A 13 25.47 20.70 -10.35
CA GLU A 13 26.81 20.92 -9.77
C GLU A 13 27.81 21.47 -10.76
N ARG A 14 27.62 21.24 -12.07
CA ARG A 14 28.43 21.74 -13.15
C ARG A 14 27.92 23.03 -13.77
N GLY A 15 26.91 23.69 -13.19
CA GLY A 15 26.30 24.89 -13.68
C GLY A 15 25.52 24.76 -15.00
N ARG A 16 25.09 23.50 -15.34
CA ARG A 16 24.28 23.22 -16.54
C ARG A 16 22.79 23.13 -16.15
N ASP A 17 22.27 24.20 -15.55
CA ASP A 17 20.95 24.21 -14.90
C ASP A 17 19.79 24.00 -15.88
N ASP A 18 19.85 24.51 -17.10
CA ASP A 18 18.77 24.33 -18.09
C ASP A 18 18.62 22.87 -18.51
N GLU A 19 19.73 22.15 -18.66
CA GLU A 19 19.72 20.73 -19.00
C GLU A 19 19.20 19.90 -17.83
N ALA A 20 19.66 20.19 -16.63
CA ALA A 20 19.18 19.56 -15.41
C ALA A 20 17.68 19.77 -15.24
N ARG A 21 17.20 21.01 -15.40
CA ARG A 21 15.78 21.35 -15.33
C ARG A 21 14.94 20.56 -16.35
N SER A 22 15.42 20.43 -17.57
CA SER A 22 14.73 19.66 -18.62
C SER A 22 14.58 18.19 -18.24
N ILE A 23 15.62 17.58 -17.67
CA ILE A 23 15.58 16.19 -17.18
C ILE A 23 14.58 16.05 -16.03
N LEU A 24 14.60 16.95 -15.04
CA LEU A 24 13.71 16.92 -13.90
C LEU A 24 12.24 17.14 -14.30
N LEU A 25 11.96 18.05 -15.24
CA LEU A 25 10.60 18.27 -15.77
C LEU A 25 10.05 17.01 -16.48
N ALA A 26 10.89 16.33 -17.26
CA ALA A 26 10.49 15.07 -17.90
C ALA A 26 10.31 13.94 -16.87
N LEU A 27 11.16 13.91 -15.84
CA LEU A 27 11.12 12.88 -14.80
C LEU A 27 9.88 13.04 -13.91
N MET A 28 9.51 14.26 -13.51
CA MET A 28 8.34 14.48 -12.63
C MET A 28 7.01 14.05 -13.25
N GLN A 29 6.94 13.87 -14.57
CA GLN A 29 5.73 13.38 -15.25
C GLN A 29 5.54 11.86 -15.08
N GLN A 30 6.54 11.17 -14.56
CA GLN A 30 6.51 9.74 -14.33
C GLN A 30 5.97 9.43 -12.92
N ARG A 31 5.83 8.14 -12.59
CA ARG A 31 5.37 7.69 -11.29
C ARG A 31 6.53 7.11 -10.50
N GLY A 32 6.60 7.42 -9.21
CA GLY A 32 7.56 6.84 -8.29
C GLY A 32 8.24 7.85 -7.39
N PHE A 33 9.21 7.40 -6.62
CA PHE A 33 9.93 8.21 -5.64
C PHE A 33 10.74 9.34 -6.31
N TYR A 34 11.61 9.02 -7.26
CA TYR A 34 12.44 10.01 -7.92
C TYR A 34 11.64 11.06 -8.71
N PRO A 35 10.54 10.73 -9.40
CA PRO A 35 9.60 11.72 -9.93
C PRO A 35 9.06 12.69 -8.89
N MET A 36 8.69 12.24 -7.69
CA MET A 36 8.25 13.14 -6.61
C MET A 36 9.39 14.04 -6.12
N VAL A 37 10.59 13.48 -5.96
CA VAL A 37 11.77 14.27 -5.57
C VAL A 37 12.15 15.28 -6.64
N ALA A 38 12.00 14.93 -7.93
CA ALA A 38 12.23 15.86 -9.05
C ALA A 38 11.26 17.06 -9.01
N ALA A 39 9.97 16.81 -8.76
CA ALA A 39 8.99 17.87 -8.58
C ALA A 39 9.36 18.78 -7.39
N GLN A 40 9.72 18.18 -6.25
CA GLN A 40 10.18 18.94 -5.08
C GLN A 40 11.41 19.79 -5.36
N ARG A 41 12.40 19.25 -6.10
CA ARG A 41 13.63 19.96 -6.49
C ARG A 41 13.35 21.15 -7.40
N LEU A 42 12.32 21.04 -8.25
CA LEU A 42 11.86 22.12 -9.13
C LEU A 42 11.01 23.17 -8.40
N GLY A 43 10.55 22.90 -7.19
CA GLY A 43 9.56 23.72 -6.49
C GLY A 43 8.15 23.63 -7.09
N GLU A 44 7.89 22.56 -7.84
CA GLU A 44 6.62 22.35 -8.53
C GLU A 44 5.77 21.28 -7.79
N PRO A 45 4.44 21.40 -7.82
CA PRO A 45 3.58 20.35 -7.30
C PRO A 45 3.71 19.08 -8.16
N TYR A 46 3.88 17.92 -7.51
CA TYR A 46 3.89 16.64 -8.21
C TYR A 46 2.52 16.37 -8.86
N PRO A 47 2.46 16.06 -10.18
CA PRO A 47 1.20 15.85 -10.89
C PRO A 47 0.59 14.50 -10.55
N LEU A 48 0.01 14.38 -9.35
CA LEU A 48 -0.61 13.14 -8.88
C LEU A 48 -1.86 12.83 -9.70
N ARG A 49 -1.84 11.71 -10.40
CA ARG A 49 -3.00 11.19 -11.12
C ARG A 49 -3.85 10.37 -10.16
N VAL A 50 -5.15 10.62 -10.16
CA VAL A 50 -6.13 9.90 -9.35
C VAL A 50 -7.22 9.40 -10.26
N GLU A 51 -7.34 8.09 -10.39
CA GLU A 51 -8.46 7.45 -11.09
C GLU A 51 -9.69 7.44 -10.18
N LYS A 52 -10.83 7.77 -10.74
CA LYS A 52 -12.10 7.67 -10.01
C LYS A 52 -12.47 6.21 -9.78
N ALA A 53 -12.92 5.91 -8.57
CA ALA A 53 -13.49 4.61 -8.27
C ALA A 53 -14.61 4.25 -9.26
N PRO A 54 -14.74 2.97 -9.67
CA PRO A 54 -15.85 2.52 -10.48
C PRO A 54 -17.18 2.90 -9.87
N GLY A 55 -18.05 3.56 -10.64
CA GLY A 55 -19.38 3.99 -10.16
C GLY A 55 -20.35 2.83 -9.94
N THR A 56 -20.12 1.70 -10.61
CA THR A 56 -20.95 0.50 -10.51
C THR A 56 -20.08 -0.74 -10.49
N ILE A 57 -20.39 -1.64 -9.57
CA ILE A 57 -19.76 -2.96 -9.50
C ILE A 57 -20.73 -3.97 -10.11
N SER A 58 -20.28 -4.74 -11.09
CA SER A 58 -21.12 -5.73 -11.75
C SER A 58 -21.60 -6.80 -10.78
N SER A 59 -22.91 -7.05 -10.75
CA SER A 59 -23.49 -8.13 -9.95
C SER A 59 -23.00 -9.52 -10.37
N THR A 60 -22.57 -9.71 -11.61
CA THR A 60 -21.99 -10.96 -12.08
C THR A 60 -20.64 -11.24 -11.44
N LEU A 61 -19.84 -10.21 -11.16
CA LEU A 61 -18.57 -10.35 -10.44
C LEU A 61 -18.78 -10.68 -8.95
N THR A 62 -19.75 -10.02 -8.33
CA THR A 62 -19.99 -10.14 -6.88
C THR A 62 -20.93 -11.29 -6.51
N GLY A 63 -21.76 -11.75 -7.45
CA GLY A 63 -22.71 -12.85 -7.25
C GLY A 63 -22.22 -14.23 -7.70
N GLY A 64 -21.06 -14.31 -8.36
CA GLY A 64 -20.53 -15.57 -8.89
C GLY A 64 -20.03 -16.53 -7.80
N ALA A 65 -19.90 -17.81 -8.15
CA ALA A 65 -19.44 -18.86 -7.24
C ALA A 65 -18.04 -18.61 -6.68
N GLU A 66 -17.13 -18.01 -7.46
CA GLU A 66 -15.78 -17.66 -7.05
C GLU A 66 -15.81 -16.64 -5.88
N MET A 67 -16.59 -15.56 -6.05
CA MET A 67 -16.76 -14.55 -5.00
C MET A 67 -17.50 -15.13 -3.77
N ALA A 68 -18.45 -16.04 -3.97
CA ALA A 68 -19.12 -16.71 -2.87
C ALA A 68 -18.12 -17.52 -2.02
N ARG A 69 -17.19 -18.24 -2.65
CA ARG A 69 -16.11 -18.95 -1.92
C ARG A 69 -15.21 -17.97 -1.16
N VAL A 70 -14.80 -16.85 -1.77
CA VAL A 70 -13.99 -15.85 -1.07
C VAL A 70 -14.72 -15.34 0.18
N ARG A 71 -16.01 -14.97 0.06
CA ARG A 71 -16.79 -14.49 1.21
C ARG A 71 -16.91 -15.54 2.32
N GLU A 72 -17.17 -16.78 1.95
CA GLU A 72 -17.28 -17.89 2.90
C GLU A 72 -15.96 -18.10 3.66
N LEU A 73 -14.84 -18.12 2.94
CA LEU A 73 -13.51 -18.27 3.53
C LEU A 73 -13.16 -17.08 4.44
N MET A 74 -13.51 -15.85 4.06
CA MET A 74 -13.34 -14.67 4.91
C MET A 74 -14.21 -14.75 6.17
N TYR A 75 -15.45 -15.22 6.05
CA TYR A 75 -16.36 -15.40 7.19
C TYR A 75 -15.78 -16.40 8.21
N TRP A 76 -15.18 -17.49 7.75
CA TRP A 76 -14.54 -18.50 8.59
C TRP A 76 -13.09 -18.18 8.98
N ASN A 77 -12.60 -16.97 8.72
CA ASN A 77 -11.23 -16.54 9.02
C ASN A 77 -10.14 -17.42 8.35
N GLN A 78 -10.46 -18.04 7.21
CA GLN A 78 -9.54 -18.82 6.41
C GLN A 78 -8.73 -17.90 5.47
N ASP A 79 -8.07 -16.87 6.04
CA ASP A 79 -7.51 -15.74 5.29
C ASP A 79 -6.52 -16.14 4.19
N ASN A 80 -5.66 -17.11 4.44
CA ASN A 80 -4.67 -17.54 3.44
C ASN A 80 -5.35 -18.18 2.22
N THR A 81 -6.34 -19.03 2.46
CA THR A 81 -7.12 -19.67 1.39
C THR A 81 -7.98 -18.63 0.67
N ALA A 82 -8.60 -17.71 1.41
CA ALA A 82 -9.36 -16.59 0.83
C ALA A 82 -8.50 -15.73 -0.10
N ARG A 83 -7.25 -15.43 0.29
CA ARG A 83 -6.30 -14.69 -0.57
C ARG A 83 -5.94 -15.44 -1.83
N SER A 84 -5.78 -16.76 -1.76
CA SER A 84 -5.49 -17.58 -2.94
C SER A 84 -6.68 -17.60 -3.91
N GLU A 85 -7.89 -17.81 -3.40
CA GLU A 85 -9.12 -17.75 -4.22
C GLU A 85 -9.33 -16.35 -4.81
N TRP A 86 -9.09 -15.30 -4.04
CA TRP A 86 -9.14 -13.93 -4.51
C TRP A 86 -8.12 -13.65 -5.62
N ALA A 87 -6.88 -14.09 -5.45
CA ALA A 87 -5.84 -13.93 -6.46
C ALA A 87 -6.23 -14.61 -7.79
N ASN A 88 -6.80 -15.82 -7.71
CA ASN A 88 -7.31 -16.55 -8.88
C ASN A 88 -8.46 -15.79 -9.55
N LEU A 89 -9.43 -15.32 -8.77
CA LEU A 89 -10.55 -14.53 -9.27
C LEU A 89 -10.06 -13.27 -9.99
N VAL A 90 -9.20 -12.48 -9.35
CA VAL A 90 -8.68 -11.22 -9.90
C VAL A 90 -7.85 -11.46 -11.16
N SER A 91 -6.96 -12.45 -11.17
CA SER A 91 -6.07 -12.72 -12.31
C SER A 91 -6.81 -13.16 -13.57
N SER A 92 -8.00 -13.72 -13.43
CA SER A 92 -8.84 -14.18 -14.55
C SER A 92 -9.71 -13.06 -15.16
N ARG A 93 -9.63 -11.84 -14.67
CA ARG A 93 -10.52 -10.73 -15.05
C ARG A 93 -9.79 -9.66 -15.86
N SER A 94 -10.56 -8.92 -16.65
CA SER A 94 -10.06 -7.72 -17.33
C SER A 94 -9.67 -6.63 -16.34
N GLN A 95 -8.84 -5.68 -16.75
CA GLN A 95 -8.38 -4.58 -15.90
C GLN A 95 -9.55 -3.76 -15.33
N THR A 96 -10.60 -3.54 -16.13
CA THR A 96 -11.82 -2.86 -15.66
C THR A 96 -12.53 -3.65 -14.56
N GLU A 97 -12.65 -4.98 -14.72
CA GLU A 97 -13.25 -5.84 -13.69
C GLU A 97 -12.37 -5.94 -12.45
N GLN A 98 -11.04 -5.95 -12.60
CA GLN A 98 -10.08 -5.89 -11.48
C GLN A 98 -10.24 -4.60 -10.67
N ALA A 99 -10.50 -3.46 -11.34
CA ALA A 99 -10.80 -2.21 -10.65
C ALA A 99 -12.13 -2.29 -9.86
N GLN A 100 -13.16 -2.94 -10.41
CA GLN A 100 -14.41 -3.18 -9.72
C GLN A 100 -14.23 -4.11 -8.50
N LEU A 101 -13.42 -5.17 -8.65
CA LEU A 101 -13.08 -6.07 -7.54
C LEU A 101 -12.28 -5.36 -6.45
N ALA A 102 -11.29 -4.54 -6.83
CA ALA A 102 -10.54 -3.72 -5.88
C ALA A 102 -11.47 -2.80 -5.08
N ARG A 103 -12.42 -2.15 -5.76
CA ARG A 103 -13.43 -1.31 -5.12
C ARG A 103 -14.34 -2.11 -4.21
N TYR A 104 -14.82 -3.27 -4.66
CA TYR A 104 -15.64 -4.15 -3.83
C TYR A 104 -14.94 -4.54 -2.53
N ALA A 105 -13.68 -5.01 -2.62
CA ALA A 105 -12.90 -5.36 -1.43
C ALA A 105 -12.71 -4.15 -0.51
N PHE A 106 -12.46 -2.96 -1.07
CA PHE A 106 -12.37 -1.71 -0.30
C PHE A 106 -13.67 -1.43 0.48
N ASP A 107 -14.82 -1.54 -0.17
CA ASP A 107 -16.13 -1.29 0.46
C ASP A 107 -16.49 -2.34 1.54
N GLN A 108 -15.90 -3.55 1.45
CA GLN A 108 -16.03 -4.60 2.46
C GLN A 108 -15.00 -4.48 3.60
N ASN A 109 -14.14 -3.46 3.59
CA ASN A 109 -12.99 -3.33 4.51
C ASN A 109 -11.98 -4.49 4.41
N TRP A 110 -11.93 -5.18 3.27
CA TRP A 110 -10.91 -6.19 2.95
C TRP A 110 -9.69 -5.49 2.35
N TRP A 111 -9.00 -4.73 3.20
CA TRP A 111 -7.96 -3.79 2.79
C TRP A 111 -6.83 -4.44 2.01
N ASP A 112 -6.35 -5.58 2.47
CA ASP A 112 -5.27 -6.33 1.83
C ASP A 112 -5.71 -6.92 0.47
N LEU A 113 -6.95 -7.39 0.34
CA LEU A 113 -7.49 -7.88 -0.92
C LEU A 113 -7.69 -6.74 -1.93
N SER A 114 -8.14 -5.56 -1.47
CA SER A 114 -8.24 -4.35 -2.29
C SER A 114 -6.88 -3.98 -2.88
N VAL A 115 -5.86 -3.91 -2.02
CA VAL A 115 -4.47 -3.63 -2.42
C VAL A 115 -3.95 -4.68 -3.41
N GLN A 116 -4.18 -5.96 -3.14
CA GLN A 116 -3.75 -7.06 -4.01
C GLN A 116 -4.36 -6.93 -5.42
N ALA A 117 -5.65 -6.60 -5.51
CA ALA A 117 -6.33 -6.40 -6.80
C ALA A 117 -5.73 -5.21 -7.57
N THR A 118 -5.39 -4.10 -6.89
CA THR A 118 -4.75 -2.95 -7.55
C THR A 118 -3.35 -3.27 -8.06
N ILE A 119 -2.60 -4.12 -7.37
CA ILE A 119 -1.27 -4.55 -7.81
C ILE A 119 -1.39 -5.49 -9.02
N ALA A 120 -2.25 -6.50 -8.94
CA ALA A 120 -2.47 -7.45 -10.01
C ALA A 120 -2.94 -6.77 -11.31
N GLY A 121 -3.86 -5.83 -11.20
CA GLY A 121 -4.40 -5.05 -12.32
C GLY A 121 -3.50 -3.91 -12.80
N LYS A 122 -2.36 -3.66 -12.14
CA LYS A 122 -1.51 -2.47 -12.39
C LYS A 122 -2.31 -1.16 -12.31
N LEU A 123 -3.27 -1.09 -11.40
CA LEU A 123 -4.19 0.02 -11.20
C LEU A 123 -3.52 1.12 -10.38
N TRP A 124 -2.48 1.72 -10.94
CA TRP A 124 -1.59 2.58 -10.19
C TRP A 124 -2.23 3.91 -9.76
N ASP A 125 -3.27 4.34 -10.47
CA ASP A 125 -3.97 5.60 -10.24
C ASP A 125 -5.23 5.46 -9.38
N ASN A 126 -5.64 4.21 -9.06
CA ASN A 126 -6.74 3.90 -8.14
C ASN A 126 -6.27 4.06 -6.68
N LEU A 127 -5.97 5.29 -6.29
CA LEU A 127 -5.25 5.58 -5.04
C LEU A 127 -6.04 5.21 -3.79
N GLN A 128 -7.38 5.29 -3.81
CA GLN A 128 -8.21 4.94 -2.66
C GLN A 128 -8.09 3.44 -2.34
N GLU A 129 -8.24 2.60 -3.36
CA GLU A 129 -8.18 1.15 -3.23
C GLU A 129 -6.74 0.65 -2.98
N ARG A 130 -5.76 1.38 -3.52
CA ARG A 130 -4.33 1.08 -3.39
C ARG A 130 -3.73 1.48 -2.05
N PHE A 131 -4.20 2.58 -1.49
CA PHE A 131 -3.73 3.17 -0.23
C PHE A 131 -4.89 3.45 0.72
N PRO A 132 -5.69 2.43 1.08
CA PRO A 132 -6.78 2.62 2.01
C PRO A 132 -6.27 3.10 3.37
N LEU A 133 -7.04 3.94 4.04
CA LEU A 133 -6.74 4.36 5.41
C LEU A 133 -7.18 3.28 6.40
N ALA A 134 -6.66 2.07 6.20
CA ALA A 134 -6.96 0.91 7.01
C ALA A 134 -6.52 1.11 8.46
N TYR A 135 -7.31 0.62 9.41
CA TYR A 135 -7.02 0.71 10.85
C TYR A 135 -6.75 2.15 11.34
N LYS A 136 -7.34 3.15 10.68
CA LYS A 136 -7.09 4.58 10.93
C LYS A 136 -7.15 4.94 12.42
N ASP A 137 -8.15 4.42 13.14
CA ASP A 137 -8.35 4.75 14.55
C ASP A 137 -7.21 4.24 15.45
N LEU A 138 -6.65 3.07 15.13
CA LEU A 138 -5.46 2.55 15.83
C LEU A 138 -4.25 3.44 15.57
N PHE A 139 -4.00 3.79 14.30
CA PHE A 139 -2.90 4.69 13.96
C PHE A 139 -3.07 6.06 14.61
N THR A 140 -4.27 6.65 14.59
CA THR A 140 -4.56 7.91 15.27
C THR A 140 -4.24 7.81 16.76
N ARG A 141 -4.72 6.74 17.43
CA ARG A 141 -4.49 6.51 18.86
C ARG A 141 -3.01 6.45 19.21
N TYR A 142 -2.23 5.70 18.44
CA TYR A 142 -0.83 5.40 18.79
C TYR A 142 0.18 6.41 18.25
N THR A 143 -0.19 7.28 17.33
CA THR A 143 0.68 8.39 16.85
C THR A 143 0.34 9.72 17.50
N SER A 144 -0.82 9.85 18.14
CA SER A 144 -1.21 11.11 18.83
C SER A 144 -0.20 11.49 19.91
N GLY A 145 0.27 12.74 19.85
CA GLY A 145 1.26 13.26 20.77
C GLY A 145 2.67 12.65 20.61
N LYS A 146 2.97 12.03 19.48
CA LYS A 146 4.29 11.51 19.13
C LYS A 146 4.88 12.31 17.95
N ASP A 147 6.21 12.32 17.85
CA ASP A 147 6.93 12.98 16.74
C ASP A 147 6.90 12.17 15.43
N VAL A 148 5.95 11.24 15.32
CA VAL A 148 5.75 10.40 14.14
C VAL A 148 4.43 10.75 13.48
N PRO A 149 4.44 11.29 12.25
CA PRO A 149 3.20 11.55 11.51
C PRO A 149 2.41 10.26 11.29
N GLN A 150 1.10 10.31 11.49
CA GLN A 150 0.21 9.16 11.25
C GLN A 150 0.37 8.59 9.85
N SER A 151 0.46 9.46 8.82
CA SER A 151 0.65 9.06 7.42
C SER A 151 1.94 8.26 7.21
N TYR A 152 3.01 8.63 7.92
CA TYR A 152 4.28 7.91 7.85
C TYR A 152 4.17 6.50 8.45
N ALA A 153 3.57 6.37 9.63
CA ALA A 153 3.33 5.08 10.27
C ALA A 153 2.44 4.17 9.40
N MET A 154 1.39 4.75 8.80
CA MET A 154 0.50 4.03 7.87
C MET A 154 1.24 3.60 6.59
N ALA A 155 2.13 4.45 6.05
CA ALA A 155 2.93 4.11 4.88
C ALA A 155 3.87 2.92 5.14
N ILE A 156 4.49 2.88 6.32
CA ILE A 156 5.31 1.71 6.75
C ILE A 156 4.45 0.45 6.79
N ALA A 157 3.31 0.47 7.49
CA ALA A 157 2.42 -0.71 7.58
C ALA A 157 1.95 -1.17 6.19
N ARG A 158 1.62 -0.23 5.31
CA ARG A 158 1.25 -0.52 3.92
C ARG A 158 2.39 -1.21 3.16
N GLN A 159 3.63 -0.79 3.37
CA GLN A 159 4.81 -1.38 2.73
C GLN A 159 5.13 -2.76 3.30
N GLU A 160 5.04 -2.91 4.61
CA GLU A 160 5.44 -4.14 5.33
C GLU A 160 4.46 -5.31 5.15
N SER A 161 3.17 -5.04 5.16
CA SER A 161 2.14 -6.08 5.20
C SER A 161 1.10 -5.99 4.10
N ALA A 162 1.07 -4.91 3.32
CA ALA A 162 -0.05 -4.58 2.44
C ALA A 162 -1.41 -4.65 3.17
N TRP A 163 -1.44 -4.27 4.44
CA TRP A 163 -2.59 -4.32 5.36
C TRP A 163 -3.03 -5.72 5.80
N ASN A 164 -2.21 -6.75 5.60
CA ASN A 164 -2.49 -8.07 6.14
C ASN A 164 -2.00 -8.17 7.60
N PRO A 165 -2.90 -8.21 8.60
CA PRO A 165 -2.51 -8.25 10.00
C PRO A 165 -1.92 -9.59 10.44
N LYS A 166 -2.13 -10.65 9.65
CA LYS A 166 -1.71 -12.03 9.97
C LYS A 166 -0.48 -12.48 9.18
N VAL A 167 0.13 -11.60 8.38
CA VAL A 167 1.30 -11.97 7.60
C VAL A 167 2.50 -12.25 8.50
N LYS A 168 3.24 -13.30 8.16
CA LYS A 168 4.49 -13.68 8.81
C LYS A 168 5.56 -13.94 7.76
N SER A 169 6.72 -13.32 7.95
CA SER A 169 7.86 -13.55 7.07
C SER A 169 8.54 -14.90 7.36
N PRO A 170 9.33 -15.43 6.42
CA PRO A 170 10.10 -16.66 6.65
C PRO A 170 11.06 -16.60 7.84
N VAL A 171 11.50 -15.40 8.22
CA VAL A 171 12.39 -15.14 9.35
C VAL A 171 11.69 -14.73 10.64
N GLY A 172 10.34 -14.72 10.63
CA GLY A 172 9.53 -14.53 11.83
C GLY A 172 9.03 -13.10 12.09
N ALA A 173 9.29 -12.13 11.20
CA ALA A 173 8.64 -10.83 11.29
C ALA A 173 7.12 -10.99 11.13
N SER A 174 6.33 -10.24 11.91
CA SER A 174 4.90 -10.54 12.02
C SER A 174 4.02 -9.29 12.11
N GLY A 175 2.79 -9.43 11.60
CA GLY A 175 1.72 -8.44 11.71
C GLY A 175 1.87 -7.24 10.78
N LEU A 176 1.04 -6.22 11.01
CA LEU A 176 0.97 -5.03 10.14
C LEU A 176 2.30 -4.32 9.94
N MET A 177 3.14 -4.26 10.96
CA MET A 177 4.42 -3.54 10.95
C MET A 177 5.63 -4.47 10.79
N GLN A 178 5.43 -5.77 10.56
CA GLN A 178 6.48 -6.78 10.40
C GLN A 178 7.58 -6.71 11.45
N ILE A 179 7.15 -6.69 12.73
CA ILE A 179 8.07 -6.59 13.86
C ILE A 179 8.67 -7.97 14.17
N MET A 180 9.98 -8.02 14.31
CA MET A 180 10.69 -9.22 14.77
C MET A 180 10.42 -9.49 16.25
N PRO A 181 10.26 -10.77 16.68
CA PRO A 181 10.02 -11.11 18.08
C PRO A 181 11.06 -10.53 19.04
N GLY A 182 12.33 -10.53 18.67
CA GLY A 182 13.41 -9.93 19.47
C GLY A 182 13.22 -8.41 19.65
N THR A 183 12.86 -7.71 18.60
CA THR A 183 12.56 -6.26 18.63
C THR A 183 11.36 -5.98 19.52
N ALA A 184 10.28 -6.76 19.39
CA ALA A 184 9.11 -6.61 20.24
C ALA A 184 9.44 -6.82 21.73
N THR A 185 10.17 -7.87 22.08
CA THR A 185 10.61 -8.15 23.44
C THR A 185 11.49 -7.02 24.01
N HIS A 186 12.43 -6.52 23.20
CA HIS A 186 13.31 -5.41 23.58
C HIS A 186 12.51 -4.14 23.85
N THR A 187 11.58 -3.78 22.95
CA THR A 187 10.72 -2.59 23.08
C THR A 187 9.85 -2.66 24.33
N VAL A 188 9.21 -3.82 24.58
CA VAL A 188 8.40 -4.04 25.79
C VAL A 188 9.21 -3.78 27.08
N LYS A 189 10.43 -4.32 27.14
CA LYS A 189 11.32 -4.12 28.29
C LYS A 189 11.78 -2.67 28.43
N MET A 190 12.19 -2.06 27.32
CA MET A 190 12.71 -0.67 27.31
C MET A 190 11.67 0.35 27.77
N PHE A 191 10.43 0.20 27.35
CA PHE A 191 9.35 1.14 27.63
C PHE A 191 8.36 0.67 28.69
N ASN A 192 8.66 -0.43 29.38
CA ASN A 192 7.81 -1.04 30.42
C ASN A 192 6.35 -1.19 29.95
N LEU A 193 6.15 -1.69 28.73
CA LEU A 193 4.83 -1.88 28.15
C LEU A 193 4.13 -3.10 28.76
N PRO A 194 2.78 -3.14 28.74
CA PRO A 194 2.04 -4.33 29.16
C PRO A 194 2.50 -5.58 28.41
N GLY A 195 2.46 -6.70 29.10
CA GLY A 195 3.03 -7.95 28.64
C GLY A 195 2.65 -8.32 27.20
N TYR A 196 3.68 -8.60 26.43
CA TYR A 196 3.63 -9.09 25.07
C TYR A 196 3.80 -10.60 25.11
N SER A 197 2.79 -11.33 24.67
CA SER A 197 2.85 -12.79 24.66
C SER A 197 3.19 -13.40 23.29
N ASN A 198 2.75 -12.78 22.19
CA ASN A 198 3.12 -13.18 20.82
C ASN A 198 2.60 -12.13 19.83
N PRO A 199 3.37 -11.70 18.80
CA PRO A 199 2.91 -10.74 17.80
C PRO A 199 1.85 -11.30 16.84
N VAL A 200 1.52 -12.57 16.91
CA VAL A 200 0.67 -13.29 15.93
C VAL A 200 -0.58 -13.88 16.57
N GLN A 201 -0.89 -13.53 17.80
CA GLN A 201 -2.15 -13.87 18.43
C GLN A 201 -3.12 -12.72 18.44
#